data_e48831ec9e14b82ceb7af1b64b629975
#
_entry.id   e48831ec9e14b82ceb7af1b64b629975
#
_cell.length_a   1.000
_cell.length_b   1.000
_cell.length_c   1.000
_cell.angle_alpha   90.00
_cell.angle_beta   90.00
_cell.angle_gamma   90.00
#
_symmetry.space_group_name_H-M   'P 1'
#
loop_
_entity.id
_entity.type
_entity.pdbx_description
1 polymer ?
#
loop_
_entity_poly.entity_id
_entity_poly.type
_entity_poly.pdbx_seq_one_letter_code
_entity_poly.pdbx_strand_id
1 'polypeptide(L)'
;MDLLGNFRRDNTSELVKNVIALIKQTNGDLTLNECAEKLNYSASYIWKVLKNERNTNFTDLVASQKLEMAKALLLTTDMSVAQVADTLHYSNVQNFIRFFSREVGMTPGKYKKEYQTGKKKP
;
A
#
# COMPACT_ATOMS: atom_id res chain seq x y z
N MET A 1 20.60 18.39 -23.26
CA MET A 1 19.43 17.62 -23.33
C MET A 1 19.66 16.18 -23.00
N ASP A 2 18.85 15.68 -22.23
CA ASP A 2 19.14 14.43 -21.59
C ASP A 2 18.02 13.41 -21.79
N LEU A 3 17.79 13.08 -23.04
CA LEU A 3 16.75 12.13 -23.37
C LEU A 3 16.96 10.79 -22.69
N LEU A 4 18.21 10.33 -22.67
CA LEU A 4 18.50 9.07 -22.05
C LEU A 4 18.26 9.10 -20.55
N GLY A 5 18.63 10.19 -19.91
CA GLY A 5 18.40 10.34 -18.49
C GLY A 5 16.92 10.38 -18.17
N ASN A 6 16.18 11.12 -18.96
CA ASN A 6 14.74 11.20 -18.77
C ASN A 6 14.07 9.85 -19.01
N PHE A 7 14.50 9.17 -20.07
CA PHE A 7 13.93 7.88 -20.40
C PHE A 7 14.17 6.88 -19.27
N ARG A 8 15.39 6.86 -18.73
CA ARG A 8 15.73 5.94 -17.66
C ARG A 8 14.93 6.24 -16.38
N ARG A 9 14.77 7.52 -16.10
CA ARG A 9 13.97 7.91 -14.94
C ARG A 9 12.52 7.51 -15.10
N ASP A 10 12.00 7.71 -16.29
CA ASP A 10 10.62 7.32 -16.57
C ASP A 10 10.44 5.81 -16.42
N ASN A 11 11.43 5.04 -16.86
CA ASN A 11 11.36 3.58 -16.71
C ASN A 11 11.31 3.16 -15.24
N THR A 12 12.16 3.76 -14.41
CA THR A 12 12.16 3.41 -12.99
C THR A 12 10.88 3.84 -12.32
N SER A 13 10.37 5.02 -12.68
CA SER A 13 9.10 5.47 -12.14
C SER A 13 7.97 4.55 -12.53
N GLU A 14 8.00 4.06 -13.76
CA GLU A 14 6.99 3.12 -14.23
C GLU A 14 7.07 1.81 -13.47
N LEU A 15 8.29 1.35 -13.19
CA LEU A 15 8.46 0.14 -12.40
C LEU A 15 7.86 0.30 -11.02
N VAL A 16 8.11 1.43 -10.37
CA VAL A 16 7.54 1.67 -9.05
C VAL A 16 6.02 1.66 -9.12
N LYS A 17 5.46 2.30 -10.13
CA LYS A 17 4.00 2.29 -10.32
C LYS A 17 3.46 0.87 -10.50
N ASN A 18 4.18 0.06 -11.23
CA ASN A 18 3.77 -1.33 -11.46
C ASN A 18 3.84 -2.14 -10.18
N VAL A 19 4.86 -1.92 -9.36
CA VAL A 19 4.96 -2.58 -8.08
C VAL A 19 3.77 -2.20 -7.20
N ILE A 20 3.47 -0.92 -7.13
CA ILE A 20 2.33 -0.44 -6.33
C ILE A 20 1.03 -1.03 -6.85
N ALA A 21 0.85 -1.09 -8.16
CA ALA A 21 -0.36 -1.67 -8.75
C ALA A 21 -0.52 -3.13 -8.35
N LEU A 22 0.56 -3.90 -8.36
CA LEU A 22 0.49 -5.30 -7.95
C LEU A 22 0.16 -5.43 -6.48
N ILE A 23 0.71 -4.56 -5.65
CA ILE A 23 0.38 -4.59 -4.23
C ILE A 23 -1.11 -4.35 -4.04
N LYS A 24 -1.67 -3.40 -4.76
CA LYS A 24 -3.09 -3.09 -4.64
C LYS A 24 -3.96 -4.22 -5.18
N GLN A 25 -3.58 -4.81 -6.30
CA GLN A 25 -4.34 -5.90 -6.90
C GLN A 25 -4.42 -7.10 -5.98
N THR A 26 -3.39 -7.33 -5.17
CA THR A 26 -3.34 -8.47 -4.27
C THR A 26 -3.75 -8.11 -2.85
N ASN A 27 -4.20 -6.89 -2.63
CA ASN A 27 -4.52 -6.39 -1.30
C ASN A 27 -3.36 -6.58 -0.33
N GLY A 28 -2.15 -6.44 -0.86
CA GLY A 28 -0.95 -6.56 -0.05
C GLY A 28 -0.46 -7.98 0.19
N ASP A 29 -1.12 -8.97 -0.41
CA ASP A 29 -0.70 -10.37 -0.26
C ASP A 29 0.28 -10.71 -1.38
N LEU A 30 1.47 -10.15 -1.27
CA LEU A 30 2.47 -10.24 -2.33
C LEU A 30 3.86 -10.19 -1.71
N THR A 31 4.71 -11.13 -2.09
CA THR A 31 6.12 -11.10 -1.67
C THR A 31 6.95 -10.39 -2.72
N LEU A 32 8.15 -9.96 -2.31
CA LEU A 32 9.06 -9.33 -3.25
C LEU A 32 9.42 -10.29 -4.39
N ASN A 33 9.64 -11.55 -4.07
CA ASN A 33 9.97 -12.54 -5.12
C ASN A 33 8.82 -12.71 -6.10
N GLU A 34 7.60 -12.78 -5.62
CA GLU A 34 6.44 -12.88 -6.49
C GLU A 34 6.31 -11.66 -7.37
N CYS A 35 6.55 -10.49 -6.80
CA CYS A 35 6.50 -9.24 -7.53
C CYS A 35 7.54 -9.23 -8.64
N ALA A 36 8.76 -9.62 -8.31
CA ALA A 36 9.85 -9.66 -9.27
C ALA A 36 9.53 -10.60 -10.42
N GLU A 37 8.99 -11.76 -10.08
CA GLU A 37 8.64 -12.76 -11.09
C GLU A 37 7.58 -12.21 -12.05
N LYS A 38 6.55 -11.60 -11.50
CA LYS A 38 5.46 -11.08 -12.33
C LYS A 38 5.90 -9.93 -13.23
N LEU A 39 6.85 -9.14 -12.77
CA LEU A 39 7.29 -7.98 -13.54
C LEU A 39 8.54 -8.25 -14.37
N ASN A 40 9.06 -9.48 -14.31
CA ASN A 40 10.25 -9.88 -15.07
C ASN A 40 11.49 -9.08 -14.71
N TYR A 41 11.66 -8.83 -13.42
CA TYR A 41 12.87 -8.20 -12.90
C TYR A 41 13.42 -9.06 -11.80
N SER A 42 14.68 -8.85 -11.45
CA SER A 42 15.23 -9.53 -10.29
C SER A 42 14.77 -8.81 -9.01
N ALA A 43 14.68 -9.57 -7.93
CA ALA A 43 14.33 -8.97 -6.64
C ALA A 43 15.34 -7.90 -6.26
N SER A 44 16.62 -8.15 -6.54
CA SER A 44 17.67 -7.17 -6.23
C SER A 44 17.47 -5.86 -6.97
N TYR A 45 17.06 -5.95 -8.23
CA TYR A 45 16.84 -4.75 -9.01
C TYR A 45 15.66 -3.94 -8.44
N ILE A 46 14.58 -4.62 -8.10
CA ILE A 46 13.42 -3.94 -7.52
C ILE A 46 13.81 -3.28 -6.20
N TRP A 47 14.59 -4.02 -5.37
CA TRP A 47 15.06 -3.46 -4.12
C TRP A 47 15.83 -2.16 -4.34
N LYS A 48 16.71 -2.20 -5.33
CA LYS A 48 17.55 -1.04 -5.64
C LYS A 48 16.73 0.15 -6.12
N VAL A 49 15.76 -0.11 -6.99
CA VAL A 49 14.91 0.95 -7.52
C VAL A 49 14.09 1.58 -6.41
N LEU A 50 13.50 0.76 -5.54
CA LEU A 50 12.71 1.30 -4.43
C LEU A 50 13.56 2.15 -3.50
N LYS A 51 14.77 1.71 -3.24
CA LYS A 51 15.67 2.45 -2.38
C LYS A 51 16.05 3.79 -2.99
N ASN A 52 16.38 3.79 -4.27
CA ASN A 52 16.85 5.00 -4.95
C ASN A 52 15.73 5.96 -5.27
N GLU A 53 14.57 5.45 -5.69
CA GLU A 53 13.47 6.29 -6.12
C GLU A 53 12.62 6.82 -4.97
N ARG A 54 12.41 5.99 -3.96
CA ARG A 54 11.48 6.32 -2.89
C ARG A 54 12.09 6.23 -1.51
N ASN A 55 13.37 5.87 -1.43
CA ASN A 55 14.04 5.68 -0.15
C ASN A 55 13.24 4.77 0.77
N THR A 56 12.75 3.67 0.21
CA THR A 56 11.92 2.72 0.94
C THR A 56 12.35 1.31 0.60
N ASN A 57 11.67 0.34 1.16
CA ASN A 57 11.87 -1.06 0.81
C ASN A 57 10.50 -1.67 0.54
N PHE A 58 10.50 -2.91 0.06
CA PHE A 58 9.25 -3.55 -0.35
C PHE A 58 8.29 -3.71 0.84
N THR A 59 8.80 -4.13 1.98
CA THR A 59 7.96 -4.34 3.16
C THR A 59 7.27 -3.05 3.58
N ASP A 60 8.02 -1.96 3.63
CA ASP A 60 7.46 -0.67 4.03
C ASP A 60 6.49 -0.15 2.98
N LEU A 61 6.79 -0.41 1.71
CA LEU A 61 5.88 0.00 0.64
C LEU A 61 4.56 -0.74 0.72
N VAL A 62 4.60 -2.06 0.97
CA VAL A 62 3.38 -2.83 1.16
C VAL A 62 2.58 -2.27 2.34
N ALA A 63 3.26 -1.99 3.44
CA ALA A 63 2.58 -1.47 4.63
C ALA A 63 1.89 -0.14 4.34
N SER A 64 2.58 0.76 3.63
CA SER A 64 2.00 2.06 3.32
C SER A 64 0.83 1.94 2.35
N GLN A 65 0.91 1.02 1.40
CA GLN A 65 -0.21 0.82 0.48
C GLN A 65 -1.40 0.19 1.18
N LYS A 66 -1.15 -0.75 2.09
CA LYS A 66 -2.25 -1.31 2.90
C LYS A 66 -2.93 -0.22 3.71
N LEU A 67 -2.14 0.71 4.24
CA LEU A 67 -2.71 1.82 5.01
C LEU A 67 -3.63 2.67 4.14
N GLU A 68 -3.18 3.01 2.93
CA GLU A 68 -4.00 3.81 2.03
C GLU A 68 -5.27 3.07 1.63
N MET A 69 -5.16 1.78 1.35
CA MET A 69 -6.33 0.97 1.03
C MET A 69 -7.28 0.87 2.22
N ALA A 70 -6.73 0.75 3.43
CA ALA A 70 -7.56 0.69 4.62
C ALA A 70 -8.37 1.96 4.79
N LYS A 71 -7.73 3.11 4.61
CA LYS A 71 -8.43 4.37 4.70
C LYS A 71 -9.59 4.43 3.70
N ALA A 72 -9.32 4.03 2.47
CA ALA A 72 -10.35 4.05 1.44
C ALA A 72 -11.51 3.12 1.79
N LEU A 73 -11.20 1.90 2.21
CA LEU A 73 -12.25 0.94 2.55
C LEU A 73 -13.08 1.41 3.74
N LEU A 74 -12.44 2.00 4.73
CA LEU A 74 -13.15 2.50 5.90
C LEU A 74 -14.09 3.64 5.55
N LEU A 75 -13.72 4.45 4.58
CA LEU A 75 -14.51 5.63 4.21
C LEU A 75 -15.58 5.33 3.18
N THR A 76 -15.38 4.34 2.32
CA THR A 76 -16.27 4.14 1.17
C THR A 76 -17.10 2.86 1.25
N THR A 77 -16.91 2.02 2.26
CA THR A 77 -17.67 0.78 2.38
C THR A 77 -18.24 0.65 3.77
N ASP A 78 -19.11 -0.34 3.93
CA ASP A 78 -19.67 -0.67 5.23
C ASP A 78 -18.88 -1.75 5.96
N MET A 79 -17.69 -2.07 5.48
CA MET A 79 -16.87 -3.08 6.12
C MET A 79 -16.54 -2.70 7.56
N SER A 80 -16.59 -3.68 8.43
CA SER A 80 -16.13 -3.49 9.80
C SER A 80 -14.60 -3.40 9.82
N VAL A 81 -14.06 -2.92 10.93
CA VAL A 81 -12.62 -2.85 11.10
C VAL A 81 -12.00 -4.24 10.91
N ALA A 82 -12.63 -5.27 11.48
CA ALA A 82 -12.13 -6.63 11.34
C ALA A 82 -12.15 -7.10 9.88
N GLN A 83 -13.19 -6.73 9.14
CA GLN A 83 -13.28 -7.10 7.73
C GLN A 83 -12.21 -6.41 6.90
N VAL A 84 -11.93 -5.15 7.20
CA VAL A 84 -10.87 -4.43 6.50
C VAL A 84 -9.52 -5.10 6.77
N ALA A 85 -9.25 -5.42 8.03
CA ALA A 85 -8.00 -6.07 8.38
C ALA A 85 -7.84 -7.40 7.64
N ASP A 86 -8.91 -8.18 7.58
CA ASP A 86 -8.89 -9.47 6.92
C ASP A 86 -8.67 -9.31 5.41
N THR A 87 -9.37 -8.37 4.80
CA THR A 87 -9.24 -8.10 3.38
C THR A 87 -7.81 -7.74 3.00
N LEU A 88 -7.12 -7.03 3.89
CA LEU A 88 -5.75 -6.59 3.63
C LEU A 88 -4.71 -7.56 4.17
N HIS A 89 -5.15 -8.77 4.55
CA HIS A 89 -4.24 -9.87 4.92
C HIS A 89 -3.39 -9.58 6.16
N TYR A 90 -4.00 -8.92 7.13
CA TYR A 90 -3.36 -8.81 8.44
C TYR A 90 -3.57 -10.09 9.20
N SER A 91 -2.56 -10.52 9.93
CA SER A 91 -2.62 -11.78 10.66
C SER A 91 -3.69 -11.74 11.75
N ASN A 92 -3.92 -10.58 12.34
CA ASN A 92 -5.04 -10.42 13.25
C ASN A 92 -5.42 -8.94 13.31
N VAL A 93 -6.63 -8.69 13.80
CA VAL A 93 -7.16 -7.34 13.79
C VAL A 93 -6.39 -6.42 14.74
N GLN A 94 -5.82 -6.97 15.81
CA GLN A 94 -5.08 -6.15 16.77
C GLN A 94 -3.83 -5.54 16.14
N ASN A 95 -3.14 -6.31 15.31
CA ASN A 95 -1.98 -5.80 14.59
C ASN A 95 -2.38 -4.65 13.66
N PHE A 96 -3.50 -4.82 12.99
CA PHE A 96 -4.01 -3.77 12.11
C PHE A 96 -4.34 -2.51 12.89
N ILE A 97 -5.07 -2.65 13.99
CA ILE A 97 -5.47 -1.50 14.78
C ILE A 97 -4.25 -0.75 15.31
N ARG A 98 -3.26 -1.51 15.77
CA ARG A 98 -2.04 -0.90 16.31
C ARG A 98 -1.28 -0.14 15.25
N PHE A 99 -1.11 -0.75 14.08
CA PHE A 99 -0.39 -0.10 12.99
C PHE A 99 -1.14 1.14 12.52
N PHE A 100 -2.43 1.01 12.27
CA PHE A 100 -3.24 2.12 11.79
C PHE A 100 -3.20 3.28 12.79
N SER A 101 -3.39 2.97 14.08
CA SER A 101 -3.42 4.01 15.11
C SER A 101 -2.11 4.75 15.21
N ARG A 102 -1.00 4.02 15.08
CA ARG A 102 0.31 4.64 15.16
C ARG A 102 0.55 5.57 13.97
N GLU A 103 0.16 5.13 12.78
CA GLU A 103 0.44 5.91 11.58
C GLU A 103 -0.53 7.06 11.37
N VAL A 104 -1.79 6.88 11.74
CA VAL A 104 -2.83 7.86 11.45
C VAL A 104 -3.12 8.76 12.65
N GLY A 105 -2.83 8.29 13.84
CA GLY A 105 -3.08 9.07 15.04
C GLY A 105 -4.44 8.86 15.66
N MET A 106 -5.24 7.94 15.13
CA MET A 106 -6.51 7.56 15.72
C MET A 106 -6.85 6.14 15.27
N THR A 107 -7.73 5.49 16.01
CA THR A 107 -8.09 4.11 15.69
C THR A 107 -8.88 4.04 14.39
N PRO A 108 -8.84 2.88 13.71
CA PRO A 108 -9.63 2.73 12.49
C PRO A 108 -11.12 2.96 12.70
N GLY A 109 -11.64 2.50 13.85
CA GLY A 109 -13.04 2.70 14.15
C GLY A 109 -13.41 4.16 14.29
N LYS A 110 -12.55 4.91 14.98
CA LYS A 110 -12.79 6.34 15.13
C LYS A 110 -12.64 7.06 13.79
N TYR A 111 -11.65 6.66 13.01
CA TYR A 111 -11.43 7.24 11.69
C TYR A 111 -12.66 7.06 10.82
N LYS A 112 -13.20 5.84 10.80
CA LYS A 112 -14.40 5.55 10.02
C LYS A 112 -15.57 6.41 10.49
N LYS A 113 -15.75 6.47 11.79
CA LYS A 113 -16.87 7.20 12.35
C LYS A 113 -16.79 8.69 12.05
N GLU A 114 -15.61 9.26 12.12
CA GLU A 114 -15.45 10.70 11.95
C GLU A 114 -15.42 11.15 10.50
N TYR A 115 -14.90 10.32 9.61
CA TYR A 115 -14.65 10.76 8.26
C TYR A 115 -15.47 10.07 7.18
N GLN A 116 -16.28 9.08 7.53
CA GLN A 116 -17.08 8.40 6.51
C GLN A 116 -18.18 9.32 6.04
N THR A 117 -18.05 9.78 4.79
CA THR A 117 -18.93 10.81 4.29
C THR A 117 -20.37 10.35 4.12
N GLY A 118 -20.56 9.13 3.66
CA GLY A 118 -21.91 8.64 3.43
C GLY A 118 -22.75 8.55 4.68
N LYS A 119 -22.12 8.40 5.82
CA LYS A 119 -22.83 8.23 7.08
C LYS A 119 -23.03 9.51 7.87
N LYS A 120 -22.33 10.55 7.47
CA LYS A 120 -22.39 11.80 8.22
C LYS A 120 -23.58 12.64 7.84
N LYS A 121 -24.29 12.24 6.83
CA LYS A 121 -25.42 13.04 6.39
C LYS A 121 -26.49 13.06 7.43
N PRO A 122 -27.01 14.20 7.74
CA PRO A 122 -28.14 14.31 8.67
C PRO A 122 -29.38 13.68 8.08
#